data_4c4eb58baa6a52f25f9bbebeac27bb77
#
_entry.id   4c4eb58baa6a52f25f9bbebeac27bb77
#
_cell.length_a   1.000
_cell.length_b   1.000
_cell.length_c   1.000
_cell.angle_alpha   90.00
_cell.angle_beta   90.00
_cell.angle_gamma   90.00
#
_symmetry.space_group_name_H-M   'P 1'
#
loop_
_entity.id
_entity.type
_entity.pdbx_description
1 polymer ?
#
loop_
_entity_poly.entity_id
_entity_poly.type
_entity_poly.pdbx_seq_one_letter_code
_entity_poly.pdbx_strand_id
1 'polypeptide(L)'
;MPELFQEMYYGPNVQNLIESDDCKVMRLSDNSGEGMMTLYHVFPGVFLMYNDFHMKECISGFQTDMDLLCIDHCREGRIEQEVGQNAFSYLEAGDLRVDRRIHHSGKVEFPLCHYHGISIGFQMETAAKEIPAYMKGFSVDLYELQNKYCSDRTPYVIPGEPAIEHIFSELYNCLLYTSPSPRDSTSS
;
A
#
# COMPACT_ATOMS: atom_id res chain seq x y z
N MET A 1 2.73 -0.35 -19.85
CA MET A 1 2.33 -0.40 -18.42
C MET A 1 2.92 -1.65 -17.82
N PRO A 2 3.57 -1.58 -16.65
CA PRO A 2 4.11 -2.76 -15.97
C PRO A 2 3.00 -3.80 -15.78
N GLU A 3 3.30 -5.05 -16.08
CA GLU A 3 2.41 -6.19 -15.90
C GLU A 3 1.82 -6.23 -14.48
N LEU A 4 2.64 -5.86 -13.49
CA LEU A 4 2.28 -5.72 -12.09
C LEU A 4 1.00 -4.87 -11.83
N PHE A 5 0.81 -3.77 -12.57
CA PHE A 5 -0.36 -2.89 -12.37
C PHE A 5 -1.65 -3.45 -12.98
N GLN A 6 -1.53 -4.35 -13.96
CA GLN A 6 -2.66 -4.97 -14.62
C GLN A 6 -3.27 -6.11 -13.79
N GLU A 7 -2.46 -6.74 -12.95
CA GLU A 7 -2.87 -7.90 -12.15
C GLU A 7 -3.46 -7.54 -10.78
N MET A 8 -3.57 -6.23 -10.46
CA MET A 8 -4.19 -5.75 -9.23
C MET A 8 -5.52 -5.06 -9.52
N TYR A 9 -6.60 -5.62 -9.01
CA TYR A 9 -7.93 -5.02 -9.06
C TYR A 9 -8.31 -4.48 -7.69
N TYR A 10 -8.79 -3.25 -7.63
CA TYR A 10 -9.08 -2.54 -6.37
C TYR A 10 -10.58 -2.43 -6.04
N GLY A 11 -11.44 -2.98 -6.88
CA GLY A 11 -12.88 -2.96 -6.68
C GLY A 11 -13.63 -1.98 -7.59
N PRO A 12 -14.98 -2.09 -7.63
CA PRO A 12 -15.81 -1.34 -8.57
C PRO A 12 -15.94 0.15 -8.25
N ASN A 13 -15.66 0.54 -6.99
CA ASN A 13 -15.76 1.93 -6.53
C ASN A 13 -14.48 2.74 -6.71
N VAL A 14 -13.48 2.15 -7.35
CA VAL A 14 -12.19 2.78 -7.62
C VAL A 14 -12.13 3.24 -9.07
N GLN A 15 -11.89 4.52 -9.26
CA GLN A 15 -11.73 5.16 -10.57
C GLN A 15 -10.25 5.44 -10.83
N ASN A 16 -9.74 5.02 -12.00
CA ASN A 16 -8.43 5.42 -12.47
C ASN A 16 -8.50 6.86 -13.02
N LEU A 17 -7.68 7.75 -12.47
CA LEU A 17 -7.59 9.15 -12.90
C LEU A 17 -6.42 9.39 -13.83
N ILE A 18 -5.27 8.83 -13.51
CA ILE A 18 -4.02 8.94 -14.26
C ILE A 18 -3.42 7.54 -14.36
N GLU A 19 -2.88 7.21 -15.52
CA GLU A 19 -2.19 5.96 -15.75
C GLU A 19 -1.05 6.17 -16.74
N SER A 20 0.17 5.87 -16.28
CA SER A 20 1.41 5.92 -17.07
C SER A 20 2.24 4.66 -16.82
N ASP A 21 3.40 4.56 -17.44
CA ASP A 21 4.28 3.39 -17.22
C ASP A 21 4.83 3.31 -15.80
N ASP A 22 4.99 4.46 -15.11
CA ASP A 22 5.62 4.51 -13.80
C ASP A 22 4.66 4.86 -12.66
N CYS A 23 3.45 5.33 -12.99
CA CYS A 23 2.53 5.84 -11.98
C CYS A 23 1.06 5.62 -12.37
N LYS A 24 0.27 5.22 -11.37
CA LYS A 24 -1.18 5.10 -11.47
C LYS A 24 -1.83 5.83 -10.30
N VAL A 25 -2.72 6.78 -10.61
CA VAL A 25 -3.49 7.51 -9.60
C VAL A 25 -4.93 7.04 -9.64
N MET A 26 -5.42 6.62 -8.51
CA MET A 26 -6.76 6.07 -8.33
C MET A 26 -7.53 6.87 -7.26
N ARG A 27 -8.82 7.02 -7.48
CA ARG A 27 -9.74 7.65 -6.54
C ARG A 27 -10.79 6.64 -6.11
N LEU A 28 -10.97 6.52 -4.81
CA LEU A 28 -12.08 5.82 -4.19
C LEU A 28 -13.03 6.88 -3.61
N SER A 29 -14.32 6.77 -3.89
CA SER A 29 -15.30 7.69 -3.29
C SER A 29 -16.61 6.98 -3.02
N ASP A 30 -17.23 7.33 -1.89
CA ASP A 30 -18.56 6.90 -1.49
C ASP A 30 -19.25 7.99 -0.67
N ASN A 31 -20.39 7.65 -0.03
CA ASN A 31 -21.15 8.59 0.78
C ASN A 31 -20.42 9.04 2.07
N SER A 32 -19.36 8.36 2.49
CA SER A 32 -18.61 8.67 3.71
C SER A 32 -17.42 9.60 3.48
N GLY A 33 -17.01 9.78 2.22
CA GLY A 33 -15.88 10.61 1.84
C GLY A 33 -15.15 10.13 0.60
N GLU A 34 -13.86 10.47 0.52
CA GLU A 34 -13.02 10.08 -0.61
C GLU A 34 -11.61 9.72 -0.17
N GLY A 35 -10.94 8.92 -0.98
CA GLY A 35 -9.55 8.54 -0.82
C GLY A 35 -8.80 8.55 -2.14
N MET A 36 -7.53 8.89 -2.07
CA MET A 36 -6.60 8.84 -3.19
C MET A 36 -5.54 7.77 -2.94
N MET A 37 -5.25 7.00 -3.96
CA MET A 37 -4.18 6.01 -3.97
C MET A 37 -3.26 6.33 -5.15
N THR A 38 -1.98 6.55 -4.89
CA THR A 38 -0.98 6.77 -5.93
C THR A 38 0.01 5.62 -5.90
N LEU A 39 0.01 4.83 -6.95
CA LEU A 39 0.84 3.65 -7.11
C LEU A 39 2.02 3.96 -8.01
N TYR A 40 3.24 3.73 -7.53
CA TYR A 40 4.48 3.94 -8.26
C TYR A 40 5.15 2.59 -8.54
N HIS A 41 5.57 2.38 -9.76
CA HIS A 41 6.48 1.31 -10.12
C HIS A 41 7.92 1.73 -9.79
N VAL A 42 8.58 1.01 -8.89
CA VAL A 42 9.96 1.33 -8.47
C VAL A 42 10.98 0.61 -9.36
N PHE A 43 10.87 -0.70 -9.45
CA PHE A 43 11.59 -1.57 -10.39
C PHE A 43 10.86 -2.92 -10.47
N PRO A 44 11.24 -3.85 -11.39
CA PRO A 44 10.47 -5.07 -11.59
C PRO A 44 10.13 -5.82 -10.30
N GLY A 45 8.87 -6.07 -10.08
CA GLY A 45 8.35 -6.75 -8.90
C GLY A 45 8.20 -5.88 -7.64
N VAL A 46 8.61 -4.60 -7.68
CA VAL A 46 8.51 -3.71 -6.51
C VAL A 46 7.69 -2.48 -6.84
N PHE A 47 6.72 -2.20 -6.00
CA PHE A 47 5.90 -1.00 -6.07
C PHE A 47 5.82 -0.28 -4.73
N LEU A 48 5.46 0.99 -4.81
CA LEU A 48 5.17 1.83 -3.65
C LEU A 48 3.80 2.47 -3.86
N MET A 49 2.94 2.40 -2.86
CA MET A 49 1.63 3.03 -2.91
C MET A 49 1.48 4.04 -1.78
N TYR A 50 1.19 5.28 -2.15
CA TYR A 50 0.81 6.32 -1.22
C TYR A 50 -0.71 6.38 -1.10
N ASN A 51 -1.21 6.36 0.13
CA ASN A 51 -2.63 6.38 0.46
C ASN A 51 -2.97 7.64 1.24
N ASP A 52 -4.02 8.33 0.80
CA ASP A 52 -4.56 9.52 1.44
C ASP A 52 -6.08 9.42 1.45
N PHE A 53 -6.65 9.01 2.58
CA PHE A 53 -8.09 8.80 2.74
C PHE A 53 -8.69 9.79 3.73
N HIS A 54 -9.75 10.48 3.29
CA HIS A 54 -10.60 11.37 4.09
C HIS A 54 -12.04 10.86 4.03
N MET A 55 -12.30 9.78 4.74
CA MET A 55 -13.58 9.08 4.77
C MET A 55 -13.73 8.28 6.06
N LYS A 56 -14.95 7.81 6.35
CA LYS A 56 -15.22 7.02 7.56
C LYS A 56 -15.00 5.53 7.34
N GLU A 57 -15.39 5.05 6.18
CA GLU A 57 -15.33 3.63 5.85
C GLU A 57 -15.38 3.43 4.34
N CYS A 58 -14.97 2.27 3.89
CA CYS A 58 -15.20 1.81 2.52
C CYS A 58 -15.34 0.29 2.48
N ILE A 59 -15.79 -0.21 1.34
CA ILE A 59 -15.77 -1.65 1.06
C ILE A 59 -14.58 -1.93 0.14
N SER A 60 -13.65 -2.73 0.63
CA SER A 60 -12.55 -3.20 -0.18
C SER A 60 -13.02 -4.30 -1.12
N GLY A 61 -12.59 -4.23 -2.37
CA GLY A 61 -12.78 -5.27 -3.37
C GLY A 61 -11.44 -5.70 -3.98
N PHE A 62 -10.35 -5.56 -3.23
CA PHE A 62 -9.02 -5.88 -3.72
C PHE A 62 -8.88 -7.35 -4.10
N GLN A 63 -8.38 -7.60 -5.30
CA GLN A 63 -8.12 -8.93 -5.84
C GLN A 63 -6.80 -8.96 -6.61
N THR A 64 -6.05 -10.02 -6.43
CA THR A 64 -4.85 -10.33 -7.21
C THR A 64 -4.56 -11.83 -7.17
N ASP A 65 -3.98 -12.36 -8.24
CA ASP A 65 -3.47 -13.74 -8.29
C ASP A 65 -1.97 -13.81 -7.96
N MET A 66 -1.34 -12.65 -7.74
CA MET A 66 0.07 -12.57 -7.38
C MET A 66 0.32 -12.93 -5.91
N ASP A 67 1.47 -13.52 -5.63
CA ASP A 67 1.99 -13.62 -4.26
C ASP A 67 2.67 -12.30 -3.90
N LEU A 68 1.95 -11.48 -3.12
CA LEU A 68 2.40 -10.16 -2.70
C LEU A 68 2.77 -10.16 -1.22
N LEU A 69 3.97 -9.69 -0.92
CA LEU A 69 4.36 -9.25 0.42
C LEU A 69 4.25 -7.72 0.47
N CYS A 70 3.50 -7.20 1.44
CA CYS A 70 3.34 -5.77 1.63
C CYS A 70 3.83 -5.35 3.02
N ILE A 71 4.48 -4.19 3.07
CA ILE A 71 4.85 -3.51 4.30
C ILE A 71 4.13 -2.16 4.29
N ASP A 72 3.17 -2.00 5.19
CA ASP A 72 2.40 -0.76 5.33
C ASP A 72 2.93 0.04 6.51
N HIS A 73 3.07 1.35 6.35
CA HIS A 73 3.36 2.31 7.42
C HIS A 73 2.24 3.33 7.48
N CYS A 74 1.69 3.56 8.67
CA CYS A 74 0.74 4.62 8.92
C CYS A 74 1.48 5.87 9.40
N ARG A 75 1.32 6.99 8.67
CA ARG A 75 1.85 8.30 9.08
C ARG A 75 0.89 9.02 10.00
N GLU A 76 -0.37 9.05 9.62
CA GLU A 76 -1.43 9.77 10.33
C GLU A 76 -2.74 9.02 10.24
N GLY A 77 -3.56 9.15 11.27
CA GLY A 77 -4.85 8.51 11.30
C GLY A 77 -4.82 7.07 11.79
N ARG A 78 -5.80 6.29 11.38
CA ARG A 78 -5.94 4.88 11.73
C ARG A 78 -6.78 4.17 10.67
N ILE A 79 -6.39 2.94 10.37
CA ILE A 79 -7.15 2.02 9.53
C ILE A 79 -7.45 0.74 10.29
N GLU A 80 -8.68 0.28 10.20
CA GLU A 80 -9.14 -0.99 10.75
C GLU A 80 -9.73 -1.85 9.63
N GLN A 81 -9.43 -3.13 9.66
CA GLN A 81 -9.76 -4.07 8.60
C GLN A 81 -10.17 -5.41 9.18
N GLU A 82 -11.27 -5.95 8.73
CA GLU A 82 -11.65 -7.33 9.08
C GLU A 82 -10.72 -8.31 8.37
N VAL A 83 -10.10 -9.22 9.12
CA VAL A 83 -9.12 -10.19 8.61
C VAL A 83 -9.55 -11.65 8.83
N GLY A 84 -10.78 -11.87 9.24
CA GLY A 84 -11.36 -13.19 9.46
C GLY A 84 -12.66 -13.10 10.24
N GLN A 85 -13.25 -14.21 10.62
CA GLN A 85 -14.48 -14.20 11.39
C GLN A 85 -14.27 -13.53 12.75
N ASN A 86 -14.82 -12.31 12.91
CA ASN A 86 -14.72 -11.48 14.12
C ASN A 86 -13.27 -11.12 14.55
N ALA A 87 -12.32 -11.16 13.61
CA ALA A 87 -10.96 -10.73 13.84
C ALA A 87 -10.67 -9.45 13.03
N PHE A 88 -10.08 -8.47 13.68
CA PHE A 88 -9.75 -7.18 13.09
C PHE A 88 -8.24 -6.94 13.21
N SER A 89 -7.64 -6.47 12.14
CA SER A 89 -6.31 -5.86 12.14
C SER A 89 -6.47 -4.35 12.14
N TYR A 90 -5.65 -3.67 12.91
CA TYR A 90 -5.58 -2.21 12.87
C TYR A 90 -4.14 -1.74 12.71
N LEU A 91 -3.99 -0.55 12.14
CA LEU A 91 -2.73 0.12 11.97
C LEU A 91 -2.93 1.59 12.35
N GLU A 92 -2.15 2.08 13.29
CA GLU A 92 -2.19 3.47 13.75
C GLU A 92 -0.87 4.20 13.51
N ALA A 93 -0.88 5.52 13.75
CA ALA A 93 0.26 6.37 13.43
C ALA A 93 1.58 5.88 14.06
N GLY A 94 2.60 5.71 13.23
CA GLY A 94 3.92 5.19 13.58
C GLY A 94 4.10 3.69 13.39
N ASP A 95 3.02 2.91 13.34
CA ASP A 95 3.10 1.46 13.25
C ASP A 95 3.43 0.97 11.83
N LEU A 96 4.07 -0.20 11.77
CA LEU A 96 4.22 -1.01 10.56
C LEU A 96 3.29 -2.21 10.60
N ARG A 97 2.82 -2.62 9.43
CA ARG A 97 2.14 -3.89 9.23
C ARG A 97 2.82 -4.67 8.12
N VAL A 98 3.17 -5.91 8.39
CA VAL A 98 3.68 -6.86 7.39
C VAL A 98 2.55 -7.82 7.05
N ASP A 99 2.23 -7.92 5.77
CA ASP A 99 1.04 -8.60 5.29
C ASP A 99 1.31 -9.33 3.98
N ARG A 100 0.89 -10.60 3.90
CA ARG A 100 0.77 -11.30 2.62
C ARG A 100 -0.55 -10.90 1.99
N ARG A 101 -0.50 -9.93 1.07
CA ARG A 101 -1.68 -9.35 0.46
C ARG A 101 -2.36 -10.34 -0.47
N ILE A 102 -3.56 -10.73 -0.07
CA ILE A 102 -4.44 -11.64 -0.82
C ILE A 102 -5.75 -10.90 -1.13
N HIS A 103 -6.71 -11.61 -1.73
CA HIS A 103 -8.05 -11.06 -1.91
C HIS A 103 -8.62 -10.58 -0.58
N HIS A 104 -9.15 -9.36 -0.60
CA HIS A 104 -9.85 -8.78 0.52
C HIS A 104 -11.20 -8.26 0.04
N SER A 105 -12.27 -8.84 0.55
CA SER A 105 -13.63 -8.34 0.34
C SER A 105 -14.26 -8.12 1.70
N GLY A 106 -14.36 -6.88 2.12
CA GLY A 106 -14.90 -6.58 3.43
C GLY A 106 -14.81 -5.11 3.76
N LYS A 107 -15.30 -4.80 4.96
CA LYS A 107 -15.32 -3.44 5.46
C LYS A 107 -13.92 -3.02 5.90
N VAL A 108 -13.58 -1.80 5.53
CA VAL A 108 -12.42 -1.06 6.01
C VAL A 108 -12.94 0.20 6.70
N GLU A 109 -12.52 0.45 7.92
CA GLU A 109 -12.95 1.59 8.72
C GLU A 109 -11.77 2.53 8.99
N PHE A 110 -12.08 3.83 9.01
CA PHE A 110 -11.15 4.90 9.36
C PHE A 110 -11.72 5.65 10.58
N PRO A 111 -11.45 5.17 11.82
CA PRO A 111 -12.08 5.71 13.03
C PRO A 111 -11.85 7.20 13.27
N LEU A 112 -10.72 7.72 12.77
CA LEU A 112 -10.36 9.14 12.84
C LEU A 112 -10.80 9.94 11.60
N CYS A 113 -11.59 9.35 10.71
CA CYS A 113 -12.04 9.93 9.44
C CYS A 113 -10.91 10.31 8.47
N HIS A 114 -9.69 9.87 8.73
CA HIS A 114 -8.57 10.00 7.81
C HIS A 114 -7.53 8.89 8.05
N TYR A 115 -6.78 8.61 6.99
CA TYR A 115 -5.63 7.71 7.01
C TYR A 115 -4.62 8.15 5.94
N HIS A 116 -3.40 8.45 6.37
CA HIS A 116 -2.27 8.69 5.48
C HIS A 116 -1.24 7.59 5.69
N GLY A 117 -0.85 6.90 4.64
CA GLY A 117 0.09 5.80 4.76
C GLY A 117 0.82 5.47 3.46
N ILE A 118 1.90 4.73 3.60
CA ILE A 118 2.67 4.17 2.50
C ILE A 118 2.62 2.64 2.59
N SER A 119 2.40 2.00 1.45
CA SER A 119 2.59 0.56 1.28
C SER A 119 3.76 0.31 0.35
N ILE A 120 4.72 -0.50 0.77
CA ILE A 120 5.77 -1.03 -0.10
C ILE A 120 5.39 -2.48 -0.42
N GLY A 121 5.26 -2.81 -1.70
CA GLY A 121 4.83 -4.12 -2.14
C GLY A 121 5.87 -4.83 -2.98
N PHE A 122 5.99 -6.12 -2.74
CA PHE A 122 6.89 -7.04 -3.43
C PHE A 122 6.08 -8.16 -4.07
N GLN A 123 6.09 -8.24 -5.40
CA GLN A 123 5.68 -9.45 -6.09
C GLN A 123 6.81 -10.46 -5.93
N MET A 124 6.59 -11.49 -5.12
CA MET A 124 7.63 -12.29 -4.49
C MET A 124 8.62 -12.90 -5.49
N GLU A 125 8.13 -13.55 -6.53
CA GLU A 125 8.99 -14.24 -7.51
C GLU A 125 9.89 -13.25 -8.26
N THR A 126 9.30 -12.19 -8.82
CA THR A 126 10.03 -11.19 -9.59
C THR A 126 10.95 -10.35 -8.71
N ALA A 127 10.46 -9.88 -7.55
CA ALA A 127 11.23 -9.06 -6.65
C ALA A 127 12.47 -9.79 -6.11
N ALA A 128 12.32 -11.04 -5.65
CA ALA A 128 13.45 -11.83 -5.15
C ALA A 128 14.54 -12.03 -6.20
N LYS A 129 14.16 -12.16 -7.47
CA LYS A 129 15.09 -12.31 -8.59
C LYS A 129 15.77 -10.99 -8.98
N GLU A 130 15.01 -9.90 -9.02
CA GLU A 130 15.46 -8.66 -9.64
C GLU A 130 16.12 -7.69 -8.66
N ILE A 131 15.75 -7.68 -7.36
CA ILE A 131 16.32 -6.77 -6.34
C ILE A 131 17.84 -6.74 -6.33
N PRO A 132 18.57 -7.88 -6.38
CA PRO A 132 20.03 -7.87 -6.35
C PRO A 132 20.68 -7.10 -7.50
N ALA A 133 20.01 -6.98 -8.65
CA ALA A 133 20.51 -6.21 -9.80
C ALA A 133 20.36 -4.71 -9.60
N TYR A 134 19.30 -4.27 -8.90
CA TYR A 134 19.00 -2.86 -8.67
C TYR A 134 19.59 -2.32 -7.36
N MET A 135 19.71 -3.16 -6.33
CA MET A 135 20.16 -2.78 -4.99
C MET A 135 21.36 -3.62 -4.57
N LYS A 136 22.58 -3.17 -4.92
CA LYS A 136 23.81 -3.83 -4.52
C LYS A 136 23.93 -3.88 -2.99
N GLY A 137 24.19 -5.07 -2.46
CA GLY A 137 24.33 -5.28 -1.02
C GLY A 137 23.01 -5.48 -0.27
N PHE A 138 21.88 -5.56 -0.98
CA PHE A 138 20.63 -5.98 -0.38
C PHE A 138 20.76 -7.44 0.08
N SER A 139 20.65 -7.66 1.38
CA SER A 139 20.89 -8.97 2.02
C SER A 139 19.63 -9.59 2.64
N VAL A 140 18.47 -8.98 2.42
CA VAL A 140 17.21 -9.47 2.99
C VAL A 140 16.63 -10.55 2.07
N ASP A 141 16.37 -11.72 2.63
CA ASP A 141 15.61 -12.77 1.97
C ASP A 141 14.10 -12.50 2.15
N LEU A 142 13.42 -12.17 1.06
CA LEU A 142 11.99 -11.85 1.09
C LEU A 142 11.13 -13.04 1.50
N TYR A 143 11.51 -14.26 1.13
CA TYR A 143 10.78 -15.46 1.52
C TYR A 143 10.94 -15.77 3.01
N GLU A 144 12.15 -15.55 3.55
CA GLU A 144 12.38 -15.66 4.99
C GLU A 144 11.56 -14.62 5.76
N LEU A 145 11.51 -13.38 5.26
CA LEU A 145 10.69 -12.31 5.83
C LEU A 145 9.19 -12.68 5.82
N GLN A 146 8.69 -13.15 4.69
CA GLN A 146 7.31 -13.60 4.55
C GLN A 146 6.99 -14.76 5.50
N ASN A 147 7.85 -15.76 5.59
CA ASN A 147 7.67 -16.90 6.48
C ASN A 147 7.67 -16.48 7.95
N LYS A 148 8.52 -15.53 8.33
CA LYS A 148 8.63 -15.04 9.70
C LYS A 148 7.37 -14.30 10.16
N TYR A 149 6.80 -13.45 9.31
CA TYR A 149 5.73 -12.52 9.70
C TYR A 149 4.34 -12.89 9.18
N CYS A 150 4.23 -13.76 8.18
CA CYS A 150 2.97 -14.07 7.52
C CYS A 150 2.65 -15.58 7.52
N SER A 151 3.22 -16.37 8.43
CA SER A 151 3.06 -17.83 8.47
C SER A 151 1.62 -18.29 8.73
N ASP A 152 0.86 -17.54 9.50
CA ASP A 152 -0.53 -17.83 9.86
C ASP A 152 -1.57 -17.11 8.98
N ARG A 153 -1.11 -16.39 7.95
CA ARG A 153 -1.92 -15.56 7.04
C ARG A 153 -2.62 -14.38 7.72
N THR A 154 -2.28 -14.07 8.95
CA THR A 154 -2.76 -12.84 9.61
C THR A 154 -1.72 -11.72 9.43
N PRO A 155 -2.16 -10.47 9.24
CA PRO A 155 -1.24 -9.33 9.22
C PRO A 155 -0.50 -9.22 10.56
N TYR A 156 0.81 -8.98 10.50
CA TYR A 156 1.64 -8.79 11.68
C TYR A 156 1.92 -7.30 11.89
N VAL A 157 1.55 -6.75 13.05
CA VAL A 157 1.75 -5.34 13.38
C VAL A 157 3.00 -5.19 14.27
N ILE A 158 3.89 -4.29 13.87
CA ILE A 158 5.10 -3.90 14.59
C ILE A 158 4.87 -2.49 15.11
N PRO A 159 4.87 -2.26 16.43
CA PRO A 159 4.74 -0.93 17.00
C PRO A 159 5.82 0.02 16.50
N GLY A 160 5.44 1.29 16.32
CA GLY A 160 6.34 2.32 15.84
C GLY A 160 7.56 2.54 16.74
N GLU A 161 8.71 2.73 16.10
CA GLU A 161 9.97 3.09 16.73
C GLU A 161 10.59 4.32 16.04
N PRO A 162 11.36 5.16 16.74
CA PRO A 162 11.94 6.39 16.18
C PRO A 162 12.78 6.15 14.91
N ALA A 163 13.47 5.01 14.80
CA ALA A 163 14.26 4.67 13.62
C ALA A 163 13.37 4.40 12.40
N ILE A 164 12.25 3.72 12.59
CA ILE A 164 11.27 3.45 11.55
C ILE A 164 10.62 4.76 11.10
N GLU A 165 10.21 5.59 12.03
CA GLU A 165 9.62 6.91 11.76
C GLU A 165 10.56 7.79 10.92
N HIS A 166 11.85 7.82 11.24
CA HIS A 166 12.84 8.59 10.50
C HIS A 166 12.94 8.13 9.04
N ILE A 167 13.06 6.83 8.80
CA ILE A 167 13.16 6.26 7.44
C ILE A 167 11.91 6.59 6.61
N PHE A 168 10.73 6.38 7.18
CA PHE A 168 9.49 6.67 6.46
C PHE A 168 9.23 8.17 6.29
N SER A 169 9.66 9.03 7.21
CA SER A 169 9.60 10.48 7.05
C SER A 169 10.37 10.95 5.81
N GLU A 170 11.57 10.42 5.58
CA GLU A 170 12.34 10.70 4.36
C GLU A 170 11.59 10.24 3.09
N LEU A 171 10.98 9.05 3.13
CA LEU A 171 10.22 8.53 2.01
C LEU A 171 8.99 9.38 1.71
N TYR A 172 8.23 9.82 2.71
CA TYR A 172 7.09 10.73 2.53
C TYR A 172 7.52 12.07 1.93
N ASN A 173 8.64 12.62 2.37
CA ASN A 173 9.17 13.88 1.81
C ASN A 173 9.51 13.73 0.32
N CYS A 174 10.13 12.63 -0.09
CA CYS A 174 10.37 12.35 -1.51
C CYS A 174 9.09 12.33 -2.34
N LEU A 175 8.03 11.69 -1.83
CA LEU A 175 6.76 11.54 -2.55
C LEU A 175 6.00 12.87 -2.70
N LEU A 176 6.07 13.77 -1.72
CA LEU A 176 5.45 15.09 -1.80
C LEU A 176 6.01 15.94 -2.95
N TYR A 177 7.28 15.75 -3.31
CA TYR A 177 7.93 16.46 -4.42
C TYR A 177 7.70 15.82 -5.79
N THR A 178 7.32 14.54 -5.84
CA THR A 178 7.18 13.76 -7.08
C THR A 178 5.73 13.50 -7.47
N SER A 179 4.78 13.73 -6.59
CA SER A 179 3.35 13.51 -6.88
C SER A 179 2.86 14.52 -7.92
N PRO A 180 2.22 14.05 -9.02
CA PRO A 180 1.59 14.95 -9.98
C PRO A 180 0.49 15.75 -9.28
N SER A 181 0.60 17.07 -9.29
CA SER A 181 -0.42 17.95 -8.71
C SER A 181 -1.73 17.80 -9.50
N PRO A 182 -2.89 17.63 -8.85
CA PRO A 182 -4.19 17.67 -9.52
C PRO A 182 -4.48 19.00 -10.22
N ARG A 183 -3.68 20.04 -9.97
CA ARG A 183 -3.85 21.39 -10.55
C ARG A 183 -3.24 21.53 -11.95
N ASP A 184 -2.36 20.61 -12.36
CA ASP A 184 -1.68 20.73 -13.67
C ASP A 184 -2.51 20.15 -14.85
N SER A 185 -3.68 19.57 -14.58
CA SER A 185 -4.58 19.00 -15.61
C SER A 185 -5.65 19.96 -16.15
N THR A 186 -5.64 21.24 -15.79
CA THR A 186 -6.63 22.23 -16.23
C THR A 186 -6.09 23.31 -17.17
N SER A 187 -5.06 23.00 -17.94
CA SER A 187 -4.55 23.93 -18.96
C SER A 187 -4.42 23.22 -20.31
N SER A 188 -5.54 23.03 -21.02
CA SER A 188 -5.59 22.97 -22.50
C SER A 188 -7.03 23.06 -22.96
#